data_dd8fc19fea6bf3b99ac5d9dcf4c62f06
#
_entry.id   dd8fc19fea6bf3b99ac5d9dcf4c62f06
#
_cell.length_a   1.000
_cell.length_b   1.000
_cell.length_c   1.000
_cell.angle_alpha   90.00
_cell.angle_beta   90.00
_cell.angle_gamma   90.00
#
_symmetry.space_group_name_H-M   'P 1'
#
loop_
_entity.id
_entity.type
_entity.pdbx_description
1 polymer ?
#
loop_
_entity_poly.entity_id
_entity_poly.type
_entity_poly.pdbx_seq_one_letter_code
_entity_poly.pdbx_strand_id
1 'polypeptide(L)'
;MKKNELKLPAIRSKMGIWVYYVSSLSFNQVRNYVSPINDELHKSELLSQMIQRSITENYKNIAHYLTSQEERFFNALILAVYDGEPSWNEIRIEDENGQDNYDLGILSLTGLEKIFPVDGQHRVAGIKEALEINPDLGQEKVPVIFIGHSKNDVGMQRTRRMFSTLNRYAKPVSMRDIIALDEDDVIAIASRNIIDQSKLFEDDRILDSKTKAIPDNNERALTTIITYYECNKELAWLFLKDKPVKGLDEKLIKGKAKVNEYIRHRPNDEVIEFFANECEAYWSALIGECQDAFKKDVGIGKYRNRDGGHVFFRPVSLIPFTKALVRIKEKENLDYENLIRKFPSSVFWIQNDIWKKIIWDDVKKSMIMGNSKLIELIFLYSYDNSFLTESEKKKIVKELESKWDYHESDIIEIFEQRLLGENI
;
A
#
# COMPACT_ATOMS: atom_id res chain seq x y z
N MET A 1 -36.34 -21.64 -4.62
CA MET A 1 -37.19 -21.22 -3.50
C MET A 1 -37.71 -19.82 -3.78
N LYS A 2 -39.00 -19.57 -3.56
CA LYS A 2 -39.58 -18.20 -3.65
C LYS A 2 -38.99 -17.38 -2.48
N LYS A 3 -38.30 -16.29 -2.80
CA LYS A 3 -37.77 -15.38 -1.76
C LYS A 3 -38.94 -14.64 -1.13
N ASN A 4 -38.84 -14.30 0.15
CA ASN A 4 -39.88 -13.54 0.82
C ASN A 4 -39.92 -12.08 0.31
N GLU A 5 -41.06 -11.43 0.46
CA GLU A 5 -41.20 -9.99 0.21
C GLU A 5 -40.23 -9.20 1.10
N LEU A 6 -39.61 -8.18 0.54
CA LEU A 6 -38.66 -7.30 1.23
C LEU A 6 -39.22 -5.88 1.27
N LYS A 7 -39.48 -5.36 2.45
CA LYS A 7 -39.95 -3.99 2.68
C LYS A 7 -38.85 -3.16 3.34
N LEU A 8 -38.35 -2.18 2.62
CA LEU A 8 -37.19 -1.38 3.02
C LEU A 8 -37.54 0.08 3.18
N PRO A 9 -37.37 0.68 4.36
CA PRO A 9 -37.34 2.12 4.48
C PRO A 9 -36.28 2.68 3.52
N ALA A 10 -36.61 3.66 2.72
CA ALA A 10 -35.71 4.22 1.73
C ALA A 10 -35.99 5.70 1.47
N ILE A 11 -34.95 6.38 0.97
CA ILE A 11 -35.05 7.73 0.43
C ILE A 11 -34.97 7.59 -1.10
N ARG A 12 -36.03 8.08 -1.78
CA ARG A 12 -36.09 8.17 -3.24
C ARG A 12 -35.48 9.48 -3.69
N SER A 13 -34.58 9.41 -4.69
CA SER A 13 -33.98 10.61 -5.27
C SER A 13 -33.73 10.47 -6.76
N LYS A 14 -33.32 11.55 -7.43
CA LYS A 14 -33.08 11.56 -8.86
C LYS A 14 -31.77 12.28 -9.21
N MET A 15 -31.00 11.68 -10.11
CA MET A 15 -29.82 12.30 -10.70
C MET A 15 -29.79 12.03 -12.22
N GLY A 16 -29.93 13.08 -13.01
CA GLY A 16 -30.08 12.95 -14.45
C GLY A 16 -31.29 12.10 -14.82
N ILE A 17 -31.06 10.98 -15.52
CA ILE A 17 -32.12 10.03 -15.91
C ILE A 17 -32.39 8.96 -14.84
N TRP A 18 -31.56 8.88 -13.80
CA TRP A 18 -31.64 7.81 -12.81
C TRP A 18 -32.52 8.22 -11.63
N VAL A 19 -33.60 7.47 -11.40
CA VAL A 19 -34.26 7.42 -10.11
C VAL A 19 -33.57 6.31 -9.31
N TYR A 20 -33.21 6.63 -8.07
CA TYR A 20 -32.53 5.70 -7.20
C TYR A 20 -33.12 5.76 -5.79
N TYR A 21 -32.90 4.69 -5.03
CA TYR A 21 -33.41 4.53 -3.68
C TYR A 21 -32.25 4.21 -2.74
N VAL A 22 -32.03 5.04 -1.71
CA VAL A 22 -31.01 4.82 -0.69
C VAL A 22 -31.64 4.09 0.48
N SER A 23 -31.06 2.96 0.87
CA SER A 23 -31.56 2.12 1.96
C SER A 23 -30.41 1.36 2.62
N SER A 24 -30.73 0.35 3.43
CA SER A 24 -29.75 -0.60 3.98
C SER A 24 -30.26 -2.03 3.88
N LEU A 25 -29.34 -2.97 3.67
CA LEU A 25 -29.60 -4.40 3.71
C LEU A 25 -28.80 -5.04 4.84
N SER A 26 -29.41 -5.99 5.56
CA SER A 26 -28.63 -6.85 6.44
C SER A 26 -27.72 -7.77 5.63
N PHE A 27 -26.64 -8.26 6.24
CA PHE A 27 -25.74 -9.21 5.56
C PHE A 27 -26.48 -10.48 5.13
N ASN A 28 -27.42 -10.99 5.93
CA ASN A 28 -28.30 -12.08 5.52
C ASN A 28 -29.17 -11.72 4.31
N GLN A 29 -29.65 -10.48 4.21
CA GLN A 29 -30.40 -10.03 3.04
C GLN A 29 -29.47 -9.95 1.81
N VAL A 30 -28.24 -9.43 1.95
CA VAL A 30 -27.27 -9.42 0.86
C VAL A 30 -27.00 -10.86 0.39
N ARG A 31 -26.75 -11.82 1.30
CA ARG A 31 -26.55 -13.23 0.95
C ARG A 31 -27.72 -13.82 0.16
N ASN A 32 -28.95 -13.54 0.60
CA ASN A 32 -30.14 -14.19 0.08
C ASN A 32 -30.69 -13.55 -1.20
N TYR A 33 -30.56 -12.23 -1.35
CA TYR A 33 -31.20 -11.49 -2.44
C TYR A 33 -30.26 -11.02 -3.53
N VAL A 34 -28.98 -10.73 -3.21
CA VAL A 34 -28.02 -10.23 -4.20
C VAL A 34 -27.27 -11.38 -4.87
N SER A 35 -27.39 -11.47 -6.18
CA SER A 35 -26.73 -12.49 -7.01
C SER A 35 -25.49 -11.89 -7.69
N PRO A 36 -24.48 -12.73 -8.08
CA PRO A 36 -23.40 -12.27 -8.96
C PRO A 36 -23.97 -11.79 -10.30
N ILE A 37 -23.19 -10.97 -11.01
CA ILE A 37 -23.50 -10.59 -12.40
C ILE A 37 -23.35 -11.83 -13.27
N ASN A 38 -24.34 -12.12 -14.10
CA ASN A 38 -24.28 -13.20 -15.09
C ASN A 38 -24.43 -12.62 -16.51
N ASP A 39 -25.65 -12.65 -17.06
CA ASP A 39 -25.99 -12.20 -18.40
C ASP A 39 -26.66 -10.81 -18.45
N GLU A 40 -26.66 -10.11 -17.32
CA GLU A 40 -27.38 -8.83 -17.18
C GLU A 40 -26.75 -7.70 -17.98
N LEU A 41 -25.44 -7.77 -18.21
CA LEU A 41 -24.71 -6.71 -18.92
C LEU A 41 -24.37 -7.07 -20.37
N HIS A 42 -24.28 -8.37 -20.68
CA HIS A 42 -23.94 -8.86 -22.03
C HIS A 42 -24.72 -10.12 -22.36
N LYS A 43 -25.10 -10.25 -23.65
CA LYS A 43 -25.72 -11.48 -24.18
C LYS A 43 -24.67 -12.56 -24.48
N SER A 44 -23.41 -12.17 -24.63
CA SER A 44 -22.29 -13.08 -24.90
C SER A 44 -21.77 -13.69 -23.60
N GLU A 45 -21.75 -14.98 -23.52
CA GLU A 45 -21.18 -15.72 -22.38
C GLU A 45 -19.72 -15.38 -22.13
N LEU A 46 -18.92 -15.22 -23.20
CA LEU A 46 -17.52 -14.82 -23.12
C LEU A 46 -17.36 -13.48 -22.37
N LEU A 47 -18.15 -12.45 -22.73
CA LEU A 47 -18.07 -11.13 -22.09
C LEU A 47 -18.57 -11.16 -20.66
N SER A 48 -19.62 -11.93 -20.38
CA SER A 48 -20.11 -12.14 -19.01
C SER A 48 -19.07 -12.82 -18.13
N GLN A 49 -18.39 -13.86 -18.63
CA GLN A 49 -17.29 -14.52 -17.93
C GLN A 49 -16.09 -13.59 -17.69
N MET A 50 -15.77 -12.68 -18.60
CA MET A 50 -14.70 -11.69 -18.39
C MET A 50 -15.00 -10.77 -17.20
N ILE A 51 -16.24 -10.34 -17.02
CA ILE A 51 -16.65 -9.55 -15.86
C ILE A 51 -16.56 -10.36 -14.57
N GLN A 52 -17.03 -11.61 -14.58
CA GLN A 52 -16.94 -12.49 -13.42
C GLN A 52 -15.50 -12.81 -13.02
N ARG A 53 -14.60 -13.04 -13.99
CA ARG A 53 -13.16 -13.25 -13.73
C ARG A 53 -12.45 -12.03 -13.16
N SER A 54 -13.01 -10.84 -13.32
CA SER A 54 -12.47 -9.62 -12.69
C SER A 54 -12.67 -9.60 -11.18
N ILE A 55 -13.52 -10.46 -10.62
CA ILE A 55 -13.67 -10.69 -9.18
C ILE A 55 -12.44 -11.47 -8.73
N THR A 56 -11.40 -10.78 -8.34
CA THR A 56 -10.15 -11.34 -7.82
C THR A 56 -10.37 -11.91 -6.41
N GLU A 57 -9.38 -12.62 -5.87
CA GLU A 57 -9.42 -13.16 -4.48
C GLU A 57 -9.52 -12.09 -3.38
N ASN A 58 -9.63 -10.81 -3.74
CA ASN A 58 -9.73 -9.70 -2.80
C ASN A 58 -10.95 -9.78 -1.86
N TYR A 59 -11.99 -10.54 -2.22
CA TYR A 59 -13.13 -10.78 -1.32
C TYR A 59 -12.74 -11.49 -0.02
N LYS A 60 -11.65 -12.28 -0.01
CA LYS A 60 -11.13 -12.93 1.20
C LYS A 60 -10.58 -11.90 2.20
N ASN A 61 -9.90 -10.87 1.70
CA ASN A 61 -9.44 -9.76 2.54
C ASN A 61 -10.62 -9.02 3.16
N ILE A 62 -11.69 -8.81 2.39
CA ILE A 62 -12.91 -8.18 2.87
C ILE A 62 -13.61 -9.06 3.92
N ALA A 63 -13.68 -10.38 3.71
CA ALA A 63 -14.23 -11.30 4.69
C ALA A 63 -13.42 -11.29 5.99
N HIS A 64 -12.10 -11.30 5.90
CA HIS A 64 -11.22 -11.18 7.06
C HIS A 64 -11.43 -9.85 7.80
N TYR A 65 -11.46 -8.72 7.09
CA TYR A 65 -11.77 -7.41 7.67
C TYR A 65 -13.10 -7.43 8.44
N LEU A 66 -14.15 -8.00 7.87
CA LEU A 66 -15.47 -8.11 8.50
C LEU A 66 -15.48 -8.99 9.75
N THR A 67 -14.63 -10.02 9.81
CA THR A 67 -14.60 -10.98 10.92
C THR A 67 -13.62 -10.62 12.02
N SER A 68 -12.60 -9.77 11.74
CA SER A 68 -11.53 -9.45 12.67
C SER A 68 -11.58 -8.03 13.24
N GLN A 69 -12.23 -7.08 12.56
CA GLN A 69 -12.28 -5.68 12.98
C GLN A 69 -13.63 -5.37 13.63
N GLU A 70 -13.62 -4.71 14.78
CA GLU A 70 -14.85 -4.21 15.44
C GLU A 70 -15.31 -2.91 14.80
N GLU A 71 -14.41 -2.00 14.50
CA GLU A 71 -14.66 -0.71 13.86
C GLU A 71 -14.72 -0.85 12.32
N ARG A 72 -15.68 -1.63 11.81
CA ARG A 72 -15.80 -1.89 10.37
C ARG A 72 -16.88 -1.06 9.70
N PHE A 73 -16.58 -0.53 8.54
CA PHE A 73 -17.52 0.27 7.74
C PHE A 73 -17.23 0.13 6.25
N PHE A 74 -18.28 0.13 5.42
CA PHE A 74 -18.18 0.10 3.96
C PHE A 74 -18.91 1.23 3.28
N ASN A 75 -18.43 1.62 2.11
CA ASN A 75 -19.21 2.42 1.18
C ASN A 75 -20.47 1.69 0.73
N ALA A 76 -21.50 2.43 0.31
CA ALA A 76 -22.74 1.86 -0.19
C ALA A 76 -22.49 0.90 -1.37
N LEU A 77 -23.23 -0.22 -1.39
CA LEU A 77 -23.35 -1.07 -2.56
C LEU A 77 -24.29 -0.41 -3.58
N ILE A 78 -23.93 -0.39 -4.86
CA ILE A 78 -24.86 0.05 -5.91
C ILE A 78 -25.44 -1.20 -6.56
N LEU A 79 -26.73 -1.42 -6.37
CA LEU A 79 -27.45 -2.61 -6.76
C LEU A 79 -28.46 -2.31 -7.86
N ALA A 80 -28.35 -3.01 -8.98
CA ALA A 80 -29.35 -2.95 -10.03
C ALA A 80 -30.46 -3.98 -9.80
N VAL A 81 -31.70 -3.56 -10.05
CA VAL A 81 -32.91 -4.38 -9.86
C VAL A 81 -33.66 -4.48 -11.19
N TYR A 82 -34.06 -5.68 -11.54
CA TYR A 82 -34.91 -5.93 -12.72
C TYR A 82 -35.81 -7.15 -12.51
N ASP A 83 -36.79 -7.35 -13.37
CA ASP A 83 -37.88 -8.30 -13.23
C ASP A 83 -38.71 -8.03 -11.95
N GLY A 84 -39.74 -8.80 -11.71
CA GLY A 84 -40.65 -8.64 -10.59
C GLY A 84 -41.55 -7.41 -10.72
N GLU A 85 -42.13 -6.99 -9.61
CA GLU A 85 -43.05 -5.86 -9.52
C GLU A 85 -42.68 -4.98 -8.31
N PRO A 86 -41.52 -4.29 -8.33
CA PRO A 86 -41.14 -3.40 -7.25
C PRO A 86 -42.14 -2.25 -7.13
N SER A 87 -42.52 -1.88 -5.89
CA SER A 87 -43.40 -0.79 -5.63
C SER A 87 -42.80 0.23 -4.64
N TRP A 88 -43.24 1.47 -4.76
CA TRP A 88 -42.85 2.55 -3.88
C TRP A 88 -44.08 3.12 -3.18
N ASN A 89 -44.08 3.14 -1.85
CA ASN A 89 -45.08 3.74 -1.03
C ASN A 89 -44.47 4.93 -0.30
N GLU A 90 -44.75 6.14 -0.75
CA GLU A 90 -44.23 7.36 -0.16
C GLU A 90 -44.87 7.67 1.19
N ILE A 91 -44.09 8.27 2.08
CA ILE A 91 -44.51 8.78 3.38
C ILE A 91 -44.45 10.29 3.32
N ARG A 92 -45.61 10.95 3.58
CA ARG A 92 -45.62 12.37 3.68
C ARG A 92 -44.91 12.82 4.96
N ILE A 93 -43.94 13.69 4.80
CA ILE A 93 -43.29 14.41 5.89
C ILE A 93 -43.50 15.89 5.66
N GLU A 94 -44.05 16.57 6.66
CA GLU A 94 -44.19 18.02 6.67
C GLU A 94 -43.01 18.63 7.43
N ASP A 95 -42.32 19.60 6.83
CA ASP A 95 -41.24 20.32 7.49
C ASP A 95 -41.78 21.40 8.43
N GLU A 96 -40.92 22.06 9.19
CA GLU A 96 -41.26 23.14 10.13
C GLU A 96 -41.86 24.38 9.45
N ASN A 97 -41.79 24.50 8.13
CA ASN A 97 -42.39 25.57 7.33
C ASN A 97 -43.73 25.15 6.69
N GLY A 98 -44.22 23.93 6.98
CA GLY A 98 -45.45 23.40 6.40
C GLY A 98 -45.28 22.90 4.95
N GLN A 99 -44.02 22.64 4.51
CA GLN A 99 -43.75 22.07 3.19
C GLN A 99 -43.74 20.55 3.23
N ASP A 100 -44.48 19.95 2.30
CA ASP A 100 -44.55 18.50 2.17
C ASP A 100 -43.32 17.95 1.44
N ASN A 101 -42.73 16.90 1.99
CA ASN A 101 -41.69 16.10 1.39
C ASN A 101 -42.15 14.64 1.23
N TYR A 102 -41.96 14.07 0.04
CA TYR A 102 -42.36 12.70 -0.33
C TYR A 102 -41.20 11.84 -0.73
N ASP A 103 -39.95 12.24 -0.43
CA ASP A 103 -38.75 11.51 -0.78
C ASP A 103 -38.51 10.29 0.12
N LEU A 104 -39.08 10.26 1.32
CA LEU A 104 -39.08 9.14 2.23
C LEU A 104 -40.23 8.17 1.94
N GLY A 105 -40.00 6.88 2.06
CA GLY A 105 -41.03 5.87 1.88
C GLY A 105 -40.56 4.44 2.08
N ILE A 106 -41.40 3.51 1.67
CA ILE A 106 -41.11 2.06 1.70
C ILE A 106 -40.94 1.55 0.28
N LEU A 107 -39.75 1.08 -0.02
CA LEU A 107 -39.44 0.30 -1.23
C LEU A 107 -39.80 -1.16 -0.97
N SER A 108 -40.81 -1.67 -1.69
CA SER A 108 -41.23 -3.08 -1.59
C SER A 108 -40.75 -3.86 -2.80
N LEU A 109 -40.07 -4.97 -2.53
CA LEU A 109 -39.59 -5.96 -3.52
C LEU A 109 -40.38 -7.26 -3.25
N THR A 110 -40.97 -7.85 -4.28
CA THR A 110 -41.83 -9.03 -4.14
C THR A 110 -41.07 -10.34 -3.89
N GLY A 111 -39.73 -10.30 -4.01
CA GLY A 111 -38.85 -11.45 -3.96
C GLY A 111 -38.72 -12.18 -5.31
N LEU A 112 -39.35 -11.66 -6.37
CA LEU A 112 -39.20 -12.14 -7.75
C LEU A 112 -38.13 -11.35 -8.53
N GLU A 113 -37.80 -10.18 -8.03
CA GLU A 113 -36.77 -9.31 -8.60
C GLU A 113 -35.40 -10.00 -8.56
N LYS A 114 -34.61 -9.75 -9.59
CA LYS A 114 -33.22 -10.09 -9.65
C LYS A 114 -32.38 -8.85 -9.29
N ILE A 115 -31.46 -9.03 -8.37
CA ILE A 115 -30.64 -7.94 -7.82
C ILE A 115 -29.18 -8.32 -8.01
N PHE A 116 -28.41 -7.45 -8.63
CA PHE A 116 -26.97 -7.68 -8.85
C PHE A 116 -26.16 -6.39 -8.60
N PRO A 117 -24.89 -6.49 -8.16
CA PRO A 117 -24.07 -5.32 -7.86
C PRO A 117 -23.51 -4.70 -9.14
N VAL A 118 -23.75 -3.40 -9.35
CA VAL A 118 -23.08 -2.58 -10.35
C VAL A 118 -21.75 -2.05 -9.80
N ASP A 119 -21.73 -1.72 -8.49
CA ASP A 119 -20.53 -1.49 -7.72
C ASP A 119 -20.55 -2.30 -6.43
N GLY A 120 -19.39 -2.74 -5.97
CA GLY A 120 -19.24 -3.50 -4.73
C GLY A 120 -19.30 -5.02 -4.88
N GLN A 121 -18.98 -5.59 -6.06
CA GLN A 121 -18.98 -7.05 -6.29
C GLN A 121 -18.10 -7.80 -5.29
N HIS A 122 -16.88 -7.30 -5.05
CA HIS A 122 -15.97 -7.87 -4.06
C HIS A 122 -16.52 -7.79 -2.64
N ARG A 123 -17.23 -6.69 -2.31
CA ARG A 123 -17.89 -6.50 -1.00
C ARG A 123 -19.05 -7.48 -0.82
N VAL A 124 -19.89 -7.67 -1.83
CA VAL A 124 -20.94 -8.68 -1.79
C VAL A 124 -20.37 -10.09 -1.61
N ALA A 125 -19.32 -10.45 -2.34
CA ALA A 125 -18.64 -11.73 -2.19
C ALA A 125 -18.01 -11.87 -0.80
N GLY A 126 -17.34 -10.82 -0.30
CA GLY A 126 -16.72 -10.80 1.04
C GLY A 126 -17.76 -10.92 2.17
N ILE A 127 -18.91 -10.27 2.06
CA ILE A 127 -20.02 -10.40 3.03
C ILE A 127 -20.51 -11.87 3.06
N LYS A 128 -20.67 -12.51 1.90
CA LYS A 128 -21.11 -13.91 1.82
C LYS A 128 -20.10 -14.84 2.47
N GLU A 129 -18.82 -14.65 2.19
CA GLU A 129 -17.73 -15.42 2.79
C GLU A 129 -17.63 -15.20 4.31
N ALA A 130 -17.76 -13.95 4.76
CA ALA A 130 -17.75 -13.63 6.18
C ALA A 130 -18.88 -14.32 6.95
N LEU A 131 -20.06 -14.48 6.34
CA LEU A 131 -21.18 -15.20 6.94
C LEU A 131 -20.97 -16.72 7.01
N GLU A 132 -20.13 -17.30 6.16
CA GLU A 132 -19.74 -18.72 6.29
C GLU A 132 -18.77 -18.91 7.48
N ILE A 133 -17.93 -17.88 7.77
CA ILE A 133 -16.98 -17.90 8.89
C ILE A 133 -17.68 -17.55 10.21
N ASN A 134 -18.48 -16.50 10.22
CA ASN A 134 -19.19 -15.99 11.39
C ASN A 134 -20.65 -15.62 11.06
N PRO A 135 -21.61 -16.54 11.27
CA PRO A 135 -23.03 -16.30 11.01
C PRO A 135 -23.67 -15.19 11.84
N ASP A 136 -23.08 -14.82 13.00
CA ASP A 136 -23.63 -13.79 13.91
C ASP A 136 -23.61 -12.40 13.27
N LEU A 137 -22.76 -12.17 12.27
CA LEU A 137 -22.73 -10.95 11.47
C LEU A 137 -23.99 -10.73 10.64
N GLY A 138 -24.86 -11.71 10.54
CA GLY A 138 -26.03 -11.69 9.65
C GLY A 138 -27.01 -10.53 9.86
N GLN A 139 -27.06 -9.95 11.04
CA GLN A 139 -27.93 -8.79 11.36
C GLN A 139 -27.26 -7.44 11.13
N GLU A 140 -25.97 -7.40 10.91
CA GLU A 140 -25.28 -6.16 10.53
C GLU A 140 -25.77 -5.66 9.18
N LYS A 141 -25.76 -4.34 9.01
CA LYS A 141 -26.33 -3.68 7.83
C LYS A 141 -25.26 -2.95 7.03
N VAL A 142 -25.37 -3.03 5.72
CA VAL A 142 -24.60 -2.24 4.77
C VAL A 142 -25.50 -1.26 4.05
N PRO A 143 -25.08 0.00 3.83
CA PRO A 143 -25.83 0.94 3.02
C PRO A 143 -25.90 0.47 1.57
N VAL A 144 -27.04 0.67 0.93
CA VAL A 144 -27.29 0.27 -0.45
C VAL A 144 -27.99 1.36 -1.25
N ILE A 145 -27.69 1.45 -2.54
CA ILE A 145 -28.36 2.32 -3.51
C ILE A 145 -28.97 1.41 -4.58
N PHE A 146 -30.27 1.35 -4.64
CA PHE A 146 -30.98 0.60 -5.67
C PHE A 146 -31.24 1.48 -6.91
N ILE A 147 -31.00 0.89 -8.10
CA ILE A 147 -31.31 1.48 -9.40
C ILE A 147 -32.10 0.49 -10.26
N GLY A 148 -32.99 0.99 -11.10
CA GLY A 148 -33.68 0.15 -12.07
C GLY A 148 -32.77 -0.30 -13.21
N HIS A 149 -32.85 -1.58 -13.59
CA HIS A 149 -32.19 -2.14 -14.76
C HIS A 149 -33.21 -2.68 -15.76
N SER A 150 -32.84 -2.73 -17.02
CA SER A 150 -33.65 -3.34 -18.08
C SER A 150 -32.75 -4.19 -18.98
N LYS A 151 -33.20 -5.41 -19.32
CA LYS A 151 -32.44 -6.36 -20.17
C LYS A 151 -32.55 -6.05 -21.68
N ASN A 152 -33.21 -4.99 -22.09
CA ASN A 152 -33.12 -4.55 -23.48
C ASN A 152 -31.75 -3.87 -23.77
N ASP A 153 -31.44 -3.71 -25.05
CA ASP A 153 -30.11 -3.22 -25.47
C ASP A 153 -29.78 -1.83 -24.87
N VAL A 154 -30.78 -0.95 -24.77
CA VAL A 154 -30.62 0.39 -24.18
C VAL A 154 -30.36 0.31 -22.67
N GLY A 155 -31.09 -0.53 -21.95
CA GLY A 155 -30.91 -0.72 -20.50
C GLY A 155 -29.55 -1.33 -20.16
N MET A 156 -29.15 -2.39 -20.90
CA MET A 156 -27.83 -2.99 -20.76
C MET A 156 -26.71 -1.98 -21.05
N GLN A 157 -26.85 -1.17 -22.11
CA GLN A 157 -25.87 -0.14 -22.45
C GLN A 157 -25.74 0.92 -21.34
N ARG A 158 -26.87 1.37 -20.78
CA ARG A 158 -26.89 2.35 -19.69
C ARG A 158 -26.20 1.80 -18.45
N THR A 159 -26.50 0.58 -18.05
CA THR A 159 -25.88 -0.05 -16.87
C THR A 159 -24.42 -0.34 -17.08
N ARG A 160 -23.97 -0.78 -18.27
CA ARG A 160 -22.55 -0.91 -18.62
C ARG A 160 -21.81 0.43 -18.53
N ARG A 161 -22.44 1.52 -19.00
CA ARG A 161 -21.82 2.86 -18.88
C ARG A 161 -21.65 3.28 -17.42
N MET A 162 -22.65 3.05 -16.58
CA MET A 162 -22.56 3.32 -15.14
C MET A 162 -21.47 2.47 -14.50
N PHE A 163 -21.46 1.17 -14.74
CA PHE A 163 -20.43 0.24 -14.27
C PHE A 163 -19.02 0.71 -14.64
N SER A 164 -18.81 1.05 -15.92
CA SER A 164 -17.52 1.57 -16.41
C SER A 164 -17.14 2.89 -15.76
N THR A 165 -18.11 3.81 -15.57
CA THR A 165 -17.86 5.12 -14.97
C THR A 165 -17.45 5.00 -13.50
N LEU A 166 -18.18 4.21 -12.71
CA LEU A 166 -17.88 3.99 -11.30
C LEU A 166 -16.49 3.38 -11.10
N ASN A 167 -16.16 2.36 -11.91
CA ASN A 167 -14.87 1.68 -11.80
C ASN A 167 -13.69 2.49 -12.36
N ARG A 168 -13.91 3.30 -13.42
CA ARG A 168 -12.85 4.10 -14.05
C ARG A 168 -12.30 5.18 -13.13
N TYR A 169 -13.14 5.79 -12.33
CA TYR A 169 -12.78 6.89 -11.44
C TYR A 169 -12.40 6.44 -10.03
N ALA A 170 -12.53 5.15 -9.72
CA ALA A 170 -11.98 4.56 -8.50
C ALA A 170 -10.44 4.57 -8.60
N LYS A 171 -9.79 5.60 -8.05
CA LYS A 171 -8.33 5.67 -7.98
C LYS A 171 -7.84 4.72 -6.89
N PRO A 172 -6.80 3.90 -7.15
CA PRO A 172 -6.09 3.20 -6.09
C PRO A 172 -5.60 4.21 -5.05
N VAL A 173 -5.72 3.88 -3.78
CA VAL A 173 -5.15 4.69 -2.70
C VAL A 173 -3.65 4.79 -2.92
N SER A 174 -3.11 6.01 -2.92
CA SER A 174 -1.68 6.20 -3.12
C SER A 174 -0.89 5.79 -1.87
N MET A 175 0.38 5.41 -2.03
CA MET A 175 1.25 5.12 -0.86
C MET A 175 1.30 6.28 0.14
N ARG A 176 1.25 7.50 -0.33
CA ARG A 176 1.17 8.70 0.50
C ARG A 176 -0.10 8.72 1.35
N ASP A 177 -1.24 8.39 0.76
CA ASP A 177 -2.51 8.35 1.49
C ASP A 177 -2.54 7.16 2.48
N ILE A 178 -1.95 6.01 2.11
CA ILE A 178 -1.76 4.87 3.04
C ILE A 178 -0.93 5.32 4.24
N ILE A 179 0.23 5.93 4.02
CA ILE A 179 1.09 6.39 5.11
C ILE A 179 0.35 7.40 6.00
N ALA A 180 -0.46 8.27 5.42
CA ALA A 180 -1.17 9.32 6.15
C ALA A 180 -2.39 8.81 6.93
N LEU A 181 -3.10 7.77 6.46
CA LEU A 181 -4.45 7.44 6.91
C LEU A 181 -4.65 5.99 7.35
N ASP A 182 -3.76 5.06 6.96
CA ASP A 182 -3.96 3.65 7.29
C ASP A 182 -3.66 3.40 8.77
N GLU A 183 -4.65 2.90 9.50
CA GLU A 183 -4.59 2.59 10.93
C GLU A 183 -4.39 1.09 11.20
N ASP A 184 -4.34 0.26 10.17
CA ASP A 184 -4.01 -1.16 10.27
C ASP A 184 -2.53 -1.43 9.98
N ASP A 185 -1.90 -0.58 9.17
CA ASP A 185 -0.49 -0.69 8.80
C ASP A 185 0.42 -0.16 9.92
N VAL A 186 1.03 -1.09 10.67
CA VAL A 186 1.96 -0.76 11.77
C VAL A 186 3.11 0.14 11.34
N ILE A 187 3.57 0.01 10.09
CA ILE A 187 4.69 0.82 9.56
C ILE A 187 4.21 2.24 9.30
N ALA A 188 3.01 2.40 8.76
CA ALA A 188 2.39 3.71 8.55
C ALA A 188 2.14 4.42 9.89
N ILE A 189 1.57 3.71 10.88
CA ILE A 189 1.30 4.24 12.22
C ILE A 189 2.61 4.67 12.89
N ALA A 190 3.61 3.78 12.95
CA ALA A 190 4.91 4.10 13.56
C ALA A 190 5.60 5.27 12.84
N SER A 191 5.50 5.32 11.51
CA SER A 191 6.06 6.42 10.71
C SER A 191 5.44 7.76 11.07
N ARG A 192 4.10 7.82 11.21
CA ARG A 192 3.41 9.04 11.66
C ARG A 192 3.80 9.44 13.08
N ASN A 193 3.78 8.48 14.00
CA ASN A 193 4.13 8.74 15.40
C ASN A 193 5.51 9.37 15.55
N ILE A 194 6.50 8.88 14.81
CA ILE A 194 7.86 9.43 14.85
C ILE A 194 7.89 10.84 14.25
N ILE A 195 7.20 11.07 13.13
CA ILE A 195 7.14 12.41 12.50
C ILE A 195 6.48 13.43 13.44
N ASP A 196 5.42 13.04 14.13
CA ASP A 196 4.64 13.93 14.99
C ASP A 196 5.30 14.18 16.35
N GLN A 197 6.06 13.22 16.88
CA GLN A 197 6.54 13.27 18.27
C GLN A 197 8.05 13.50 18.38
N SER A 198 8.82 13.13 17.37
CA SER A 198 10.28 13.20 17.41
C SER A 198 10.82 14.47 16.74
N LYS A 199 11.81 15.09 17.38
CA LYS A 199 12.55 16.23 16.81
C LYS A 199 13.46 15.86 15.64
N LEU A 200 13.61 14.57 15.34
CA LEU A 200 14.48 14.09 14.26
C LEU A 200 14.09 14.63 12.89
N PHE A 201 12.79 14.88 12.68
CA PHE A 201 12.23 15.25 11.38
C PHE A 201 11.62 16.67 11.35
N GLU A 202 11.97 17.51 12.32
CA GLU A 202 11.65 18.94 12.25
C GLU A 202 12.28 19.59 11.00
N ASP A 203 11.85 20.80 10.66
CA ASP A 203 12.40 21.62 9.58
C ASP A 203 12.28 21.01 8.17
N ASP A 204 11.18 20.31 7.87
CA ASP A 204 10.90 19.71 6.55
C ASP A 204 11.94 18.66 6.12
N ARG A 205 12.53 17.93 7.05
CA ARG A 205 13.50 16.87 6.75
C ARG A 205 12.89 15.69 5.98
N ILE A 206 11.57 15.52 6.06
CA ILE A 206 10.82 14.58 5.21
C ILE A 206 9.99 15.36 4.20
N LEU A 207 10.24 15.10 2.92
CA LEU A 207 9.47 15.71 1.84
C LEU A 207 8.18 14.94 1.59
N ASP A 208 7.05 15.63 1.66
CA ASP A 208 5.78 15.12 1.16
C ASP A 208 5.83 15.05 -0.38
N SER A 209 5.97 13.86 -0.91
CA SER A 209 6.12 13.61 -2.35
C SER A 209 5.34 12.37 -2.79
N LYS A 210 4.83 12.41 -4.02
CA LYS A 210 4.19 11.24 -4.68
C LYS A 210 5.21 10.26 -5.24
N THR A 211 6.48 10.62 -5.24
CA THR A 211 7.59 9.81 -5.77
C THR A 211 8.73 9.74 -4.76
N LYS A 212 9.70 8.85 -5.01
CA LYS A 212 10.93 8.78 -4.21
C LYS A 212 11.93 9.89 -4.53
N ALA A 213 11.78 10.55 -5.67
CA ALA A 213 12.72 11.59 -6.09
C ALA A 213 12.56 12.86 -5.24
N ILE A 214 13.69 13.43 -4.86
CA ILE A 214 13.76 14.73 -4.21
C ILE A 214 14.16 15.75 -5.28
N PRO A 215 13.41 16.84 -5.48
CA PRO A 215 13.79 17.89 -6.42
C PRO A 215 15.14 18.50 -6.08
N ASP A 216 15.92 18.87 -7.10
CA ASP A 216 17.27 19.40 -6.92
C ASP A 216 17.30 20.72 -6.14
N ASN A 217 16.22 21.51 -6.20
CA ASN A 217 16.08 22.77 -5.47
C ASN A 217 15.59 22.60 -4.03
N ASN A 218 15.36 21.38 -3.56
CA ASN A 218 15.00 21.15 -2.17
C ASN A 218 16.25 21.11 -1.30
N GLU A 219 16.41 22.06 -0.41
CA GLU A 219 17.60 22.23 0.45
C GLU A 219 17.37 21.77 1.90
N ARG A 220 16.22 21.16 2.22
CA ARG A 220 15.85 20.78 3.60
C ARG A 220 15.67 19.28 3.80
N ALA A 221 15.08 18.60 2.84
CA ALA A 221 14.68 17.21 3.01
C ALA A 221 15.87 16.25 3.01
N LEU A 222 15.94 15.39 4.01
CA LEU A 222 16.80 14.21 4.02
C LEU A 222 16.27 13.18 3.02
N THR A 223 14.95 12.92 3.08
CA THR A 223 14.30 11.87 2.28
C THR A 223 12.85 12.24 1.93
N THR A 224 12.17 11.41 1.14
CA THR A 224 10.74 11.53 0.88
C THR A 224 9.94 10.63 1.82
N ILE A 225 8.67 10.95 2.06
CA ILE A 225 7.77 10.17 2.90
C ILE A 225 7.67 8.71 2.43
N ILE A 226 7.70 8.47 1.11
CA ILE A 226 7.65 7.12 0.52
C ILE A 226 8.95 6.36 0.83
N THR A 227 10.11 6.99 0.68
CA THR A 227 11.39 6.35 0.97
C THR A 227 11.54 6.08 2.47
N TYR A 228 11.10 7.02 3.31
CA TYR A 228 11.05 6.87 4.75
C TYR A 228 10.23 5.63 5.16
N TYR A 229 9.01 5.51 4.65
CA TYR A 229 8.16 4.33 4.87
C TYR A 229 8.83 3.04 4.39
N GLU A 230 9.45 3.03 3.20
CA GLU A 230 10.10 1.83 2.68
C GLU A 230 11.30 1.40 3.52
N CYS A 231 12.08 2.34 4.05
CA CYS A 231 13.15 2.01 5.00
C CYS A 231 12.58 1.40 6.29
N ASN A 232 11.55 2.00 6.87
CA ASN A 232 10.87 1.44 8.05
C ASN A 232 10.30 0.05 7.77
N LYS A 233 9.79 -0.19 6.56
CA LYS A 233 9.30 -1.51 6.13
C LYS A 233 10.40 -2.58 6.11
N GLU A 234 11.62 -2.23 5.71
CA GLU A 234 12.74 -3.17 5.78
C GLU A 234 13.12 -3.50 7.24
N LEU A 235 13.05 -2.51 8.15
CA LEU A 235 13.29 -2.72 9.58
C LEU A 235 12.28 -3.66 10.24
N ALA A 236 11.03 -3.67 9.76
CA ALA A 236 9.99 -4.57 10.26
C ALA A 236 10.37 -6.05 10.15
N TRP A 237 11.26 -6.41 9.23
CA TRP A 237 11.77 -7.77 9.12
C TRP A 237 12.48 -8.24 10.40
N LEU A 238 13.28 -7.40 11.06
CA LEU A 238 13.98 -7.73 12.30
C LEU A 238 13.01 -8.15 13.42
N PHE A 239 11.84 -7.54 13.43
CA PHE A 239 10.77 -7.86 14.38
C PHE A 239 9.99 -9.13 14.01
N LEU A 240 9.82 -9.41 12.70
CA LEU A 240 8.92 -10.45 12.19
C LEU A 240 9.63 -11.76 11.84
N LYS A 241 10.96 -11.77 11.71
CA LYS A 241 11.70 -12.95 11.22
C LYS A 241 11.39 -14.23 12.00
N ASP A 242 11.31 -14.14 13.32
CA ASP A 242 11.09 -15.27 14.22
C ASP A 242 9.61 -15.46 14.62
N LYS A 243 8.71 -14.58 14.17
CA LYS A 243 7.28 -14.68 14.47
C LYS A 243 6.56 -15.53 13.44
N PRO A 244 5.61 -16.38 13.84
CA PRO A 244 4.71 -17.04 12.91
C PRO A 244 3.69 -16.01 12.37
N VAL A 245 3.65 -15.83 11.07
CA VAL A 245 2.63 -15.04 10.38
C VAL A 245 1.86 -15.98 9.47
N LYS A 246 0.54 -16.02 9.62
CA LYS A 246 -0.36 -16.84 8.81
C LYS A 246 -1.08 -15.97 7.78
N GLY A 247 -1.30 -16.51 6.60
CA GLY A 247 -2.16 -15.91 5.59
C GLY A 247 -3.64 -16.20 5.85
N LEU A 248 -4.49 -15.66 5.02
CA LEU A 248 -5.95 -15.88 5.08
C LEU A 248 -6.36 -17.35 4.91
N ASP A 249 -5.51 -18.18 4.32
CA ASP A 249 -5.70 -19.62 4.17
C ASP A 249 -5.11 -20.42 5.35
N GLU A 250 -4.81 -19.75 6.48
CA GLU A 250 -4.19 -20.32 7.70
C GLU A 250 -2.79 -20.91 7.49
N LYS A 251 -2.21 -20.81 6.28
CA LYS A 251 -0.86 -21.28 6.02
C LYS A 251 0.20 -20.31 6.50
N LEU A 252 1.30 -20.85 7.02
CA LEU A 252 2.45 -20.06 7.44
C LEU A 252 3.13 -19.39 6.24
N ILE A 253 3.25 -18.07 6.32
CA ILE A 253 3.97 -17.27 5.34
C ILE A 253 5.47 -17.29 5.67
N LYS A 254 6.29 -17.48 4.65
CA LYS A 254 7.75 -17.56 4.77
C LYS A 254 8.44 -16.30 4.23
N GLY A 255 9.62 -16.02 4.77
CA GLY A 255 10.49 -14.95 4.28
C GLY A 255 9.85 -13.56 4.41
N LYS A 256 10.35 -12.61 3.64
CA LYS A 256 9.91 -11.20 3.69
C LYS A 256 8.45 -10.96 3.31
N ALA A 257 7.76 -11.94 2.72
CA ALA A 257 6.31 -11.88 2.51
C ALA A 257 5.52 -11.76 3.81
N LYS A 258 6.09 -12.19 4.96
CA LYS A 258 5.51 -11.97 6.30
C LYS A 258 5.19 -10.50 6.57
N VAL A 259 6.08 -9.59 6.17
CA VAL A 259 5.89 -8.15 6.38
C VAL A 259 4.66 -7.65 5.63
N ASN A 260 4.49 -8.06 4.37
CA ASN A 260 3.36 -7.65 3.55
C ASN A 260 2.01 -8.16 4.09
N GLU A 261 2.00 -9.30 4.75
CA GLU A 261 0.78 -9.81 5.39
C GLU A 261 0.53 -9.13 6.73
N TYR A 262 1.58 -8.95 7.52
CA TYR A 262 1.48 -8.38 8.86
C TYR A 262 0.95 -6.93 8.87
N ILE A 263 1.30 -6.13 7.86
CA ILE A 263 0.85 -4.74 7.74
C ILE A 263 -0.65 -4.58 7.39
N ARG A 264 -1.38 -5.68 7.21
CA ARG A 264 -2.82 -5.65 6.93
C ARG A 264 -3.69 -5.68 8.17
N HIS A 265 -3.07 -5.83 9.33
CA HIS A 265 -3.79 -6.06 10.59
C HIS A 265 -3.10 -5.26 11.70
N ARG A 266 -3.85 -4.33 12.29
CA ARG A 266 -3.35 -3.52 13.40
C ARG A 266 -2.88 -4.42 14.55
N PRO A 267 -1.61 -4.36 14.96
CA PRO A 267 -1.16 -5.00 16.19
C PRO A 267 -1.60 -4.19 17.41
N ASN A 268 -1.37 -4.72 18.62
CA ASN A 268 -1.58 -3.97 19.85
C ASN A 268 -0.60 -2.78 19.96
N ASP A 269 -0.94 -1.80 20.80
CA ASP A 269 -0.18 -0.54 20.90
C ASP A 269 1.24 -0.75 21.41
N GLU A 270 1.50 -1.75 22.27
CA GLU A 270 2.85 -2.10 22.74
C GLU A 270 3.78 -2.51 21.58
N VAL A 271 3.25 -3.22 20.60
CA VAL A 271 4.00 -3.61 19.39
C VAL A 271 4.25 -2.40 18.49
N ILE A 272 3.27 -1.51 18.38
CA ILE A 272 3.42 -0.27 17.61
C ILE A 272 4.52 0.61 18.21
N GLU A 273 4.49 0.80 19.52
CA GLU A 273 5.48 1.58 20.27
C GLU A 273 6.88 0.97 20.15
N PHE A 274 6.99 -0.35 20.36
CA PHE A 274 8.27 -1.05 20.20
C PHE A 274 8.84 -0.88 18.80
N PHE A 275 8.02 -1.00 17.76
CA PHE A 275 8.47 -0.83 16.38
C PHE A 275 8.83 0.63 16.07
N ALA A 276 8.07 1.60 16.58
CA ALA A 276 8.39 3.02 16.44
C ALA A 276 9.74 3.36 17.08
N ASN A 277 10.02 2.87 18.28
CA ASN A 277 11.30 3.06 18.98
C ASN A 277 12.48 2.46 18.19
N GLU A 278 12.30 1.30 17.57
CA GLU A 278 13.33 0.66 16.73
C GLU A 278 13.61 1.49 15.47
N CYS A 279 12.57 2.00 14.82
CA CYS A 279 12.72 2.89 13.68
C CYS A 279 13.39 4.22 14.09
N GLU A 280 12.99 4.81 15.20
CA GLU A 280 13.57 6.06 15.69
C GLU A 280 15.06 5.90 16.00
N ALA A 281 15.48 4.79 16.62
CA ALA A 281 16.88 4.49 16.88
C ALA A 281 17.70 4.40 15.57
N TYR A 282 17.14 3.76 14.55
CA TYR A 282 17.77 3.70 13.22
C TYR A 282 17.95 5.10 12.60
N TRP A 283 16.88 5.90 12.57
CA TRP A 283 16.94 7.24 11.98
C TRP A 283 17.81 8.19 12.77
N SER A 284 17.83 8.07 14.11
CA SER A 284 18.72 8.85 14.97
C SER A 284 20.19 8.59 14.65
N ALA A 285 20.58 7.33 14.50
CA ALA A 285 21.93 6.95 14.15
C ALA A 285 22.32 7.46 12.75
N LEU A 286 21.41 7.37 11.78
CA LEU A 286 21.62 7.81 10.41
C LEU A 286 21.76 9.34 10.29
N ILE A 287 20.91 10.08 11.00
CA ILE A 287 20.98 11.55 11.09
C ILE A 287 22.24 11.97 11.86
N GLY A 288 22.62 11.25 12.91
CA GLY A 288 23.83 11.49 13.69
C GLY A 288 25.09 11.43 12.82
N GLU A 289 25.19 10.46 11.91
CA GLU A 289 26.30 10.37 10.93
C GLU A 289 26.37 11.57 9.99
N CYS A 290 25.22 12.17 9.68
CA CYS A 290 25.09 13.30 8.76
C CYS A 290 24.71 14.61 9.45
N GLN A 291 24.89 14.76 10.77
CA GLN A 291 24.38 15.91 11.53
C GLN A 291 24.85 17.26 10.99
N ASP A 292 26.03 17.32 10.39
CA ASP A 292 26.56 18.54 9.78
C ASP A 292 25.72 19.03 8.59
N ALA A 293 25.02 18.14 7.90
CA ALA A 293 24.12 18.52 6.81
C ALA A 293 23.01 19.48 7.26
N PHE A 294 22.66 19.44 8.54
CA PHE A 294 21.55 20.22 9.11
C PHE A 294 22.03 21.49 9.84
N LYS A 295 23.33 21.77 9.85
CA LYS A 295 23.87 23.03 10.35
C LYS A 295 23.69 24.13 9.31
N LYS A 296 23.38 25.37 9.76
CA LYS A 296 23.11 26.53 8.90
C LYS A 296 24.27 26.91 7.98
N ASP A 297 25.50 26.70 8.43
CA ASP A 297 26.74 27.03 7.74
C ASP A 297 27.18 25.97 6.73
N VAL A 298 26.70 24.73 6.82
CA VAL A 298 27.05 23.64 5.91
C VAL A 298 25.92 23.36 4.91
N GLY A 299 24.72 23.09 5.42
CA GLY A 299 23.52 22.81 4.64
C GLY A 299 23.54 21.49 3.88
N ILE A 300 22.40 21.10 3.36
CA ILE A 300 22.21 19.85 2.60
C ILE A 300 22.91 19.89 1.24
N GLY A 301 23.23 21.06 0.70
CA GLY A 301 23.87 21.20 -0.61
C GLY A 301 25.19 20.44 -0.75
N LYS A 302 25.98 20.28 0.32
CA LYS A 302 27.18 19.44 0.33
C LYS A 302 26.84 17.95 0.19
N TYR A 303 25.73 17.52 0.81
CA TYR A 303 25.31 16.12 0.89
C TYR A 303 24.43 15.68 -0.28
N ARG A 304 23.83 16.62 -1.01
CA ARG A 304 23.05 16.37 -2.22
C ARG A 304 23.32 17.44 -3.26
N ASN A 305 24.27 17.18 -4.13
CA ASN A 305 24.76 18.11 -5.15
C ASN A 305 24.80 17.47 -6.54
N ARG A 306 25.27 18.22 -7.53
CA ARG A 306 25.37 17.77 -8.94
C ARG A 306 26.50 16.76 -9.18
N ASP A 307 27.37 16.52 -8.22
CA ASP A 307 28.41 15.52 -8.29
C ASP A 307 28.06 14.24 -7.52
N GLY A 308 26.80 14.08 -7.11
CA GLY A 308 26.25 12.94 -6.40
C GLY A 308 25.93 13.21 -4.94
N GLY A 309 26.92 13.52 -4.10
CA GLY A 309 26.75 13.78 -2.67
C GLY A 309 26.83 12.51 -1.80
N HIS A 310 26.07 12.50 -0.72
CA HIS A 310 26.09 11.42 0.27
C HIS A 310 24.97 10.40 0.02
N VAL A 311 25.27 9.12 0.21
CA VAL A 311 24.34 8.00 -0.07
C VAL A 311 23.03 8.07 0.69
N PHE A 312 23.00 8.63 1.91
CA PHE A 312 21.78 8.72 2.72
C PHE A 312 20.79 9.77 2.21
N PHE A 313 21.24 10.71 1.41
CA PHE A 313 20.38 11.75 0.81
C PHE A 313 19.84 11.37 -0.57
N ARG A 314 20.04 10.11 -0.99
CA ARG A 314 19.58 9.59 -2.27
C ARG A 314 18.75 8.31 -2.07
N PRO A 315 17.49 8.29 -2.41
CA PRO A 315 16.62 7.12 -2.24
C PRO A 315 17.14 5.85 -2.91
N VAL A 316 17.85 6.00 -4.04
CA VAL A 316 18.42 4.88 -4.80
C VAL A 316 19.49 4.12 -4.01
N SER A 317 20.18 4.77 -3.08
CA SER A 317 21.19 4.17 -2.20
C SER A 317 20.70 3.94 -0.77
N LEU A 318 19.84 4.81 -0.24
CA LEU A 318 19.36 4.72 1.14
C LEU A 318 18.56 3.43 1.41
N ILE A 319 17.64 3.05 0.52
CA ILE A 319 16.87 1.82 0.67
C ILE A 319 17.78 0.57 0.62
N PRO A 320 18.69 0.41 -0.35
CA PRO A 320 19.66 -0.69 -0.33
C PRO A 320 20.58 -0.69 0.89
N PHE A 321 21.01 0.47 1.38
CA PHE A 321 21.75 0.59 2.62
C PHE A 321 20.97 0.04 3.82
N THR A 322 19.70 0.44 3.95
CA THR A 322 18.80 -0.08 5.01
C THR A 322 18.70 -1.61 4.93
N LYS A 323 18.57 -2.17 3.73
CA LYS A 323 18.54 -3.64 3.51
C LYS A 323 19.82 -4.32 3.97
N ALA A 324 20.98 -3.75 3.65
CA ALA A 324 22.27 -4.25 4.09
C ALA A 324 22.38 -4.21 5.61
N LEU A 325 22.03 -3.06 6.21
CA LEU A 325 22.10 -2.86 7.66
C LEU A 325 21.16 -3.81 8.43
N VAL A 326 19.96 -4.08 7.91
CA VAL A 326 19.04 -5.08 8.47
C VAL A 326 19.69 -6.47 8.47
N ARG A 327 20.34 -6.89 7.38
CA ARG A 327 21.05 -8.19 7.31
C ARG A 327 22.22 -8.27 8.28
N ILE A 328 22.92 -7.15 8.51
CA ILE A 328 24.01 -7.07 9.50
C ILE A 328 23.44 -7.16 10.91
N LYS A 329 22.41 -6.37 11.23
CA LYS A 329 21.75 -6.33 12.51
C LYS A 329 21.13 -7.69 12.92
N GLU A 330 20.74 -8.53 11.94
CA GLU A 330 20.28 -9.91 12.21
C GLU A 330 21.35 -10.79 12.86
N LYS A 331 22.62 -10.51 12.63
CA LYS A 331 23.74 -11.32 13.10
C LYS A 331 24.55 -10.63 14.20
N GLU A 332 24.60 -9.30 14.21
CA GLU A 332 25.35 -8.52 15.18
C GLU A 332 24.41 -7.83 16.18
N ASN A 333 24.64 -8.08 17.46
CA ASN A 333 23.88 -7.46 18.54
C ASN A 333 24.50 -6.10 18.96
N LEU A 334 24.61 -5.17 18.00
CA LEU A 334 25.08 -3.81 18.20
C LEU A 334 23.95 -2.82 17.90
N ASP A 335 24.00 -1.63 18.50
CA ASP A 335 23.12 -0.53 18.11
C ASP A 335 23.47 0.01 16.72
N TYR A 336 22.57 0.78 16.12
CA TYR A 336 22.72 1.26 14.75
C TYR A 336 23.91 2.23 14.59
N GLU A 337 24.22 3.03 15.60
CA GLU A 337 25.35 3.94 15.56
C GLU A 337 26.67 3.19 15.47
N ASN A 338 26.86 2.19 16.31
CA ASN A 338 28.06 1.34 16.28
C ASN A 338 28.17 0.52 14.99
N LEU A 339 27.02 0.07 14.44
CA LEU A 339 27.02 -0.62 13.14
C LEU A 339 27.44 0.32 12.01
N ILE A 340 26.90 1.54 11.94
CA ILE A 340 27.20 2.52 10.90
C ILE A 340 28.67 2.95 10.96
N ARG A 341 29.23 3.13 12.13
CA ARG A 341 30.65 3.51 12.34
C ARG A 341 31.66 2.48 11.87
N LYS A 342 31.27 1.22 11.72
CA LYS A 342 32.16 0.17 11.19
C LYS A 342 32.34 0.24 9.67
N PHE A 343 31.49 0.94 8.95
CA PHE A 343 31.67 1.12 7.52
C PHE A 343 32.83 2.06 7.24
N PRO A 344 33.63 1.83 6.18
CA PRO A 344 34.58 2.83 5.69
C PRO A 344 33.83 4.12 5.31
N SER A 345 34.25 5.26 5.82
CA SER A 345 33.58 6.56 5.55
C SER A 345 33.52 6.90 4.04
N SER A 346 34.47 6.40 3.28
CA SER A 346 34.55 6.54 1.82
C SER A 346 33.30 6.00 1.10
N VAL A 347 32.70 4.91 1.59
CA VAL A 347 31.55 4.28 0.95
C VAL A 347 30.27 5.14 1.04
N PHE A 348 30.24 6.10 1.94
CA PHE A 348 29.08 6.98 2.08
C PHE A 348 29.05 8.14 1.07
N TRP A 349 30.10 8.35 0.30
CA TRP A 349 30.17 9.40 -0.69
C TRP A 349 30.06 8.86 -2.11
N ILE A 350 29.07 9.35 -2.87
CA ILE A 350 28.76 8.88 -4.24
C ILE A 350 29.91 9.21 -5.22
N GLN A 351 30.73 10.21 -4.89
CA GLN A 351 31.94 10.56 -5.66
C GLN A 351 33.03 9.48 -5.60
N ASN A 352 32.97 8.58 -4.62
CA ASN A 352 33.91 7.46 -4.56
C ASN A 352 33.76 6.58 -5.81
N ASP A 353 34.88 6.20 -6.38
CA ASP A 353 34.97 5.42 -7.62
C ASP A 353 34.25 4.06 -7.55
N ILE A 354 34.00 3.55 -6.32
CA ILE A 354 33.19 2.35 -6.10
C ILE A 354 31.77 2.48 -6.66
N TRP A 355 31.23 3.70 -6.72
CA TRP A 355 29.86 3.97 -7.17
C TRP A 355 29.75 4.34 -8.64
N LYS A 356 30.88 4.50 -9.36
CA LYS A 356 30.88 4.81 -10.79
C LYS A 356 30.14 3.74 -11.58
N LYS A 357 29.25 4.16 -12.47
CA LYS A 357 28.36 3.31 -13.30
C LYS A 357 27.42 2.39 -12.48
N ILE A 358 27.35 2.57 -11.17
CA ILE A 358 26.45 1.79 -10.29
C ILE A 358 25.34 2.67 -9.74
N ILE A 359 25.66 3.75 -9.04
CA ILE A 359 24.72 4.75 -8.53
C ILE A 359 24.74 6.00 -9.40
N TRP A 360 25.90 6.38 -9.91
CA TRP A 360 26.16 7.64 -10.56
C TRP A 360 26.72 7.48 -11.97
N ASP A 361 26.17 8.27 -12.90
CA ASP A 361 26.67 8.42 -14.26
C ASP A 361 27.46 9.74 -14.34
N ASP A 362 28.77 9.66 -14.41
CA ASP A 362 29.67 10.82 -14.42
C ASP A 362 29.50 11.69 -15.68
N VAL A 363 29.05 11.08 -16.78
CA VAL A 363 28.87 11.77 -18.06
C VAL A 363 27.53 12.52 -18.08
N LYS A 364 26.45 11.84 -17.67
CA LYS A 364 25.10 12.41 -17.65
C LYS A 364 24.82 13.25 -16.41
N LYS A 365 25.71 13.20 -15.41
CA LYS A 365 25.53 13.84 -14.10
C LYS A 365 24.17 13.48 -13.46
N SER A 366 23.82 12.21 -13.48
CA SER A 366 22.52 11.70 -13.04
C SER A 366 22.62 10.37 -12.31
N MET A 367 21.59 10.08 -11.48
CA MET A 367 21.48 8.81 -10.76
C MET A 367 21.13 7.66 -11.70
N ILE A 368 21.80 6.52 -11.52
CA ILE A 368 21.51 5.28 -12.23
C ILE A 368 20.51 4.46 -11.41
N MET A 369 19.40 4.09 -12.02
CA MET A 369 18.36 3.29 -11.40
C MET A 369 18.54 1.80 -11.70
N GLY A 370 17.92 0.92 -10.90
CA GLY A 370 17.85 -0.51 -11.20
C GLY A 370 18.93 -1.39 -10.53
N ASN A 371 19.95 -0.81 -9.92
CA ASN A 371 21.06 -1.56 -9.31
C ASN A 371 20.88 -1.86 -7.80
N SER A 372 19.66 -1.79 -7.27
CA SER A 372 19.37 -1.87 -5.83
C SER A 372 20.02 -3.09 -5.15
N LYS A 373 19.99 -4.27 -5.80
CA LYS A 373 20.61 -5.47 -5.21
C LYS A 373 22.14 -5.40 -5.21
N LEU A 374 22.75 -4.89 -6.26
CA LEU A 374 24.21 -4.70 -6.30
C LEU A 374 24.67 -3.69 -5.24
N ILE A 375 23.95 -2.58 -5.08
CA ILE A 375 24.26 -1.57 -4.06
C ILE A 375 24.18 -2.18 -2.65
N GLU A 376 23.12 -2.96 -2.36
CA GLU A 376 23.02 -3.71 -1.09
C GLU A 376 24.22 -4.62 -0.87
N LEU A 377 24.63 -5.38 -1.88
CA LEU A 377 25.76 -6.30 -1.78
C LEU A 377 27.11 -5.59 -1.59
N ILE A 378 27.30 -4.44 -2.23
CA ILE A 378 28.49 -3.60 -2.03
C ILE A 378 28.55 -3.08 -0.58
N PHE A 379 27.45 -2.60 0.00
CA PHE A 379 27.43 -2.22 1.40
C PHE A 379 27.78 -3.40 2.32
N LEU A 380 27.24 -4.59 2.07
CA LEU A 380 27.57 -5.77 2.86
C LEU A 380 29.05 -6.14 2.75
N TYR A 381 29.61 -6.10 1.54
CA TYR A 381 31.03 -6.35 1.33
C TYR A 381 31.90 -5.31 2.05
N SER A 382 31.51 -4.04 1.96
CA SER A 382 32.24 -2.94 2.59
C SER A 382 32.23 -2.99 4.12
N TYR A 383 31.22 -3.61 4.71
CA TYR A 383 31.15 -3.84 6.14
C TYR A 383 32.01 -5.04 6.55
N ASP A 384 31.73 -6.20 5.98
CA ASP A 384 32.46 -7.46 6.14
C ASP A 384 31.97 -8.44 5.06
N ASN A 385 32.87 -8.92 4.22
CA ASN A 385 32.56 -9.83 3.13
C ASN A 385 32.04 -11.21 3.60
N SER A 386 32.17 -11.56 4.88
CA SER A 386 31.62 -12.78 5.48
C SER A 386 30.08 -12.77 5.55
N PHE A 387 29.45 -11.61 5.41
CA PHE A 387 27.98 -11.50 5.32
C PHE A 387 27.40 -11.94 3.97
N LEU A 388 28.27 -12.14 2.97
CA LEU A 388 27.89 -12.56 1.64
C LEU A 388 28.05 -14.06 1.44
N THR A 389 27.10 -14.67 0.75
CA THR A 389 27.25 -16.02 0.23
C THR A 389 28.20 -16.04 -0.97
N GLU A 390 28.81 -17.19 -1.28
CA GLU A 390 29.67 -17.34 -2.46
C GLU A 390 28.96 -16.99 -3.77
N SER A 391 27.66 -17.26 -3.87
CA SER A 391 26.82 -16.86 -5.01
C SER A 391 26.69 -15.34 -5.13
N GLU A 392 26.56 -14.64 -4.00
CA GLU A 392 26.49 -13.18 -3.97
C GLU A 392 27.83 -12.53 -4.31
N LYS A 393 28.95 -13.08 -3.83
CA LYS A 393 30.29 -12.62 -4.21
C LYS A 393 30.53 -12.76 -5.71
N LYS A 394 30.23 -13.92 -6.29
CA LYS A 394 30.25 -14.11 -7.75
C LYS A 394 29.38 -13.15 -8.52
N LYS A 395 28.20 -12.82 -7.97
CA LYS A 395 27.31 -11.85 -8.59
C LYS A 395 27.91 -10.44 -8.59
N ILE A 396 28.56 -10.00 -7.50
CA ILE A 396 29.25 -8.70 -7.45
C ILE A 396 30.30 -8.66 -8.56
N VAL A 397 31.20 -9.64 -8.61
CA VAL A 397 32.29 -9.70 -9.61
C VAL A 397 31.74 -9.58 -11.02
N LYS A 398 30.77 -10.41 -11.38
CA LYS A 398 30.18 -10.42 -12.72
C LYS A 398 29.50 -9.07 -13.08
N GLU A 399 28.81 -8.44 -12.14
CA GLU A 399 28.15 -7.17 -12.40
C GLU A 399 29.14 -6.00 -12.49
N LEU A 400 30.20 -6.02 -11.68
CA LEU A 400 31.26 -5.01 -11.72
C LEU A 400 32.13 -5.13 -12.98
N GLU A 401 32.47 -6.34 -13.40
CA GLU A 401 33.14 -6.61 -14.68
C GLU A 401 32.41 -5.94 -15.83
N SER A 402 31.10 -6.18 -15.94
CA SER A 402 30.25 -5.58 -16.98
C SER A 402 30.17 -4.05 -16.91
N LYS A 403 30.26 -3.45 -15.73
CA LYS A 403 30.07 -2.00 -15.53
C LYS A 403 31.36 -1.20 -15.62
N TRP A 404 32.46 -1.77 -15.15
CA TRP A 404 33.74 -1.07 -15.03
C TRP A 404 34.70 -1.36 -16.17
N ASP A 405 34.39 -2.37 -16.99
CA ASP A 405 35.21 -2.76 -18.14
C ASP A 405 36.62 -3.26 -17.76
N TYR A 406 36.70 -4.06 -16.70
CA TYR A 406 37.90 -4.74 -16.24
C TYR A 406 37.75 -6.26 -16.30
N HIS A 407 38.84 -7.01 -16.32
CA HIS A 407 38.81 -8.47 -16.27
C HIS A 407 38.43 -8.99 -14.88
N GLU A 408 37.76 -10.15 -14.83
CA GLU A 408 37.33 -10.80 -13.59
C GLU A 408 38.47 -10.97 -12.57
N SER A 409 39.71 -11.28 -13.02
CA SER A 409 40.88 -11.46 -12.17
C SER A 409 41.25 -10.22 -11.35
N ASP A 410 40.96 -9.02 -11.86
CA ASP A 410 41.45 -7.77 -11.30
C ASP A 410 40.35 -7.03 -10.53
N ILE A 411 39.09 -7.45 -10.73
CA ILE A 411 37.90 -6.74 -10.18
C ILE A 411 37.91 -6.63 -8.65
N ILE A 412 38.29 -7.70 -7.94
CA ILE A 412 38.31 -7.70 -6.48
C ILE A 412 39.39 -6.76 -5.95
N GLU A 413 40.56 -6.77 -6.52
CA GLU A 413 41.66 -5.88 -6.12
C GLU A 413 41.30 -4.43 -6.38
N ILE A 414 40.75 -4.09 -7.55
CA ILE A 414 40.27 -2.76 -7.91
C ILE A 414 39.13 -2.32 -6.98
N PHE A 415 38.23 -3.24 -6.64
CA PHE A 415 37.12 -2.97 -5.74
C PHE A 415 37.62 -2.59 -4.33
N GLU A 416 38.59 -3.35 -3.79
CA GLU A 416 39.19 -3.09 -2.48
C GLU A 416 39.98 -1.78 -2.46
N GLN A 417 40.76 -1.48 -3.50
CA GLN A 417 41.45 -0.21 -3.63
C GLN A 417 40.49 0.99 -3.66
N ARG A 418 39.41 0.89 -4.46
CA ARG A 418 38.37 1.94 -4.50
C ARG A 418 37.64 2.08 -3.17
N LEU A 419 37.42 0.97 -2.46
CA LEU A 419 36.79 0.98 -1.15
C LEU A 419 37.65 1.76 -0.13
N LEU A 420 38.95 1.64 -0.20
CA LEU A 420 39.92 2.39 0.63
C LEU A 420 40.01 3.87 0.22
N GLY A 421 39.46 4.24 -0.92
CA GLY A 421 39.53 5.62 -1.44
C GLY A 421 40.83 5.93 -2.16
N GLU A 422 41.57 4.91 -2.58
CA GLU A 422 42.74 5.04 -3.43
C GLU A 422 42.30 5.36 -4.87
N ASN A 423 42.79 6.46 -5.42
CA ASN A 423 42.56 6.82 -6.82
C ASN A 423 43.40 5.90 -7.71
N ILE A 424 42.75 5.15 -8.60
CA ILE A 424 43.39 4.33 -9.64
C ILE A 424 43.44 5.10 -10.94
#